data_f21a27f32f859e7bf390357d959ec436
#
_entry.id   f21a27f32f859e7bf390357d959ec436
#
_cell.length_a   1.000
_cell.length_b   1.000
_cell.length_c   1.000
_cell.angle_alpha   90.00
_cell.angle_beta   90.00
_cell.angle_gamma   90.00
#
_symmetry.space_group_name_H-M   'P 1'
#
loop_
_entity.id
_entity.type
_entity.pdbx_description
1 polymer ?
#
loop_
_entity_poly.entity_id
_entity_poly.type
_entity_poly.pdbx_seq_one_letter_code
_entity_poly.pdbx_strand_id
1 'polypeptide(L)'
;MGGPRRIFLVFGLILMAAIVLPACGPGSEAPGEAMLADSPAGAEPGAVPEKYRDLVNPLAGDPEAIAAGSQAYASLCSQCHGPQGAGDGPAGAGVDPMPGDLTDSARMPTLSDGYLFWRISEGGSFDPFNSLMPSWGTLLSEREIWELVSYIRTLSS
;
A
#
# COMPACT_ATOMS: atom_id res chain seq x y z
N MET A 1 59.93 40.94 -35.77
CA MET A 1 61.18 40.69 -35.06
C MET A 1 60.87 39.62 -34.02
N GLY A 2 60.97 38.42 -34.18
CA GLY A 2 62.01 37.57 -34.73
C GLY A 2 62.83 36.99 -33.58
N GLY A 3 62.57 35.75 -33.18
CA GLY A 3 63.49 35.06 -32.30
C GLY A 3 62.97 33.64 -31.93
N PRO A 4 63.85 32.64 -32.01
CA PRO A 4 63.46 31.30 -32.46
C PRO A 4 63.37 30.23 -31.36
N ARG A 5 62.58 29.22 -31.69
CA ARG A 5 62.74 27.78 -31.49
C ARG A 5 63.80 27.30 -30.52
N ARG A 6 63.49 26.51 -29.58
CA ARG A 6 64.26 25.33 -29.20
C ARG A 6 63.38 24.15 -28.86
N ILE A 7 63.38 23.15 -29.71
CA ILE A 7 62.91 21.81 -29.57
C ILE A 7 63.87 21.07 -28.66
N PHE A 8 63.35 20.48 -27.55
CA PHE A 8 64.07 19.41 -26.85
C PHE A 8 63.22 18.16 -26.87
N LEU A 9 63.63 17.27 -27.81
CA LEU A 9 63.26 15.86 -27.75
C LEU A 9 64.01 15.22 -26.58
N VAL A 10 63.28 14.67 -25.63
CA VAL A 10 63.87 13.74 -24.69
C VAL A 10 63.11 12.42 -24.81
N PHE A 11 63.81 11.47 -25.38
CA PHE A 11 63.48 10.05 -25.38
C PHE A 11 63.56 9.55 -23.93
N GLY A 12 62.53 9.01 -23.40
CA GLY A 12 62.47 8.40 -22.08
C GLY A 12 61.62 7.16 -22.06
N LEU A 13 62.26 6.08 -22.22
CA LEU A 13 62.09 4.70 -21.79
C LEU A 13 60.68 4.32 -21.31
N ILE A 14 59.99 3.51 -22.09
CA ILE A 14 58.77 2.80 -21.70
C ILE A 14 59.16 1.64 -20.80
N LEU A 15 58.88 1.77 -19.51
CA LEU A 15 58.93 0.65 -18.58
C LEU A 15 57.57 -0.03 -18.56
N MET A 16 57.43 -1.16 -19.23
CA MET A 16 56.26 -2.03 -19.13
C MET A 16 56.22 -2.65 -17.73
N ALA A 17 55.41 -2.10 -16.86
CA ALA A 17 55.00 -2.78 -15.64
C ALA A 17 53.83 -3.71 -15.98
N ALA A 18 54.05 -4.99 -15.93
CA ALA A 18 52.99 -6.01 -16.01
C ALA A 18 52.11 -5.89 -14.75
N ILE A 19 50.93 -5.33 -14.93
CA ILE A 19 49.90 -5.34 -13.91
C ILE A 19 49.27 -6.73 -13.92
N VAL A 20 49.61 -7.53 -12.93
CA VAL A 20 48.91 -8.78 -12.62
C VAL A 20 47.55 -8.37 -12.03
N LEU A 21 46.49 -8.56 -12.84
CA LEU A 21 45.13 -8.42 -12.35
C LEU A 21 44.82 -9.61 -11.44
N PRO A 22 44.37 -9.39 -10.19
CA PRO A 22 43.82 -10.46 -9.40
C PRO A 22 42.48 -10.90 -10.02
N ALA A 23 42.33 -12.22 -10.17
CA ALA A 23 41.10 -12.86 -10.63
C ALA A 23 39.94 -12.38 -9.78
N CYS A 24 38.92 -11.86 -10.45
CA CYS A 24 37.61 -11.60 -9.90
C CYS A 24 37.06 -12.94 -9.38
N GLY A 25 37.03 -13.11 -8.07
CA GLY A 25 36.14 -14.09 -7.42
C GLY A 25 34.68 -13.70 -7.68
N PRO A 26 33.74 -14.67 -7.66
CA PRO A 26 32.34 -14.36 -7.83
C PRO A 26 31.93 -13.37 -6.76
N GLY A 27 31.59 -12.17 -7.18
CA GLY A 27 31.07 -11.13 -6.34
C GLY A 27 29.83 -11.67 -5.63
N SER A 28 29.85 -11.58 -4.33
CA SER A 28 28.66 -11.59 -3.52
C SER A 28 27.74 -10.50 -4.06
N GLU A 29 26.75 -10.89 -4.84
CA GLU A 29 25.60 -10.07 -5.11
C GLU A 29 24.97 -9.84 -3.75
N ALA A 30 25.19 -8.66 -3.20
CA ALA A 30 24.32 -8.13 -2.20
C ALA A 30 22.91 -8.20 -2.80
N PRO A 31 21.93 -8.82 -2.13
CA PRO A 31 20.57 -8.71 -2.58
C PRO A 31 20.26 -7.22 -2.56
N GLY A 32 20.13 -6.62 -3.77
CA GLY A 32 19.49 -5.34 -3.90
C GLY A 32 18.11 -5.52 -3.28
N GLU A 33 17.97 -5.04 -2.08
CA GLU A 33 16.67 -4.76 -1.51
C GLU A 33 15.99 -3.82 -2.49
N ALA A 34 15.25 -4.42 -3.43
CA ALA A 34 14.09 -3.75 -3.91
C ALA A 34 13.25 -3.47 -2.66
N MET A 35 13.46 -2.30 -2.09
CA MET A 35 12.43 -1.64 -1.30
C MET A 35 11.28 -1.36 -2.26
N LEU A 36 10.56 -2.43 -2.60
CA LEU A 36 9.16 -2.30 -2.85
C LEU A 36 8.65 -1.71 -1.54
N ALA A 37 8.23 -0.47 -1.63
CA ALA A 37 7.39 0.12 -0.61
C ALA A 37 6.18 -0.80 -0.50
N ASP A 38 6.32 -1.82 0.33
CA ASP A 38 5.23 -2.62 0.83
C ASP A 38 4.50 -1.68 1.80
N SER A 39 3.68 -0.82 1.21
CA SER A 39 2.59 -0.21 1.94
C SER A 39 1.89 -1.37 2.59
N PRO A 40 1.67 -1.38 3.92
CA PRO A 40 0.94 -2.46 4.57
C PRO A 40 -0.55 -2.37 4.20
N ALA A 41 -0.79 -2.39 2.92
CA ALA A 41 -2.10 -2.39 2.31
C ALA A 41 -2.72 -3.79 2.42
N GLY A 42 -2.77 -4.30 3.65
CA GLY A 42 -3.46 -5.53 3.90
C GLY A 42 -2.78 -6.31 5.00
N ALA A 43 -3.32 -6.23 6.22
CA ALA A 43 -3.09 -7.32 7.13
C ALA A 43 -3.44 -8.61 6.40
N GLU A 44 -2.51 -9.57 6.41
CA GLU A 44 -2.78 -10.92 5.95
C GLU A 44 -4.05 -11.43 6.64
N PRO A 45 -4.89 -12.21 5.97
CA PRO A 45 -6.11 -12.77 6.59
C PRO A 45 -5.85 -13.45 7.94
N GLY A 46 -4.62 -13.95 8.17
CA GLY A 46 -4.20 -14.54 9.43
C GLY A 46 -4.09 -13.57 10.61
N ALA A 47 -4.07 -12.26 10.38
CA ALA A 47 -4.03 -11.22 11.42
C ALA A 47 -5.43 -10.84 11.95
N VAL A 48 -6.51 -11.32 11.32
CA VAL A 48 -7.88 -11.03 11.77
C VAL A 48 -8.11 -11.65 13.15
N PRO A 49 -8.53 -10.86 14.15
CA PRO A 49 -8.84 -11.37 15.47
C PRO A 49 -9.92 -12.46 15.42
N GLU A 50 -9.82 -13.46 16.31
CA GLU A 50 -10.70 -14.62 16.31
C GLU A 50 -12.20 -14.25 16.29
N LYS A 51 -12.58 -13.22 17.04
CA LYS A 51 -13.97 -12.76 17.10
C LYS A 51 -14.56 -12.25 15.78
N TYR A 52 -13.70 -11.96 14.78
CA TYR A 52 -14.14 -11.46 13.47
C TYR A 52 -13.87 -12.43 12.34
N ARG A 53 -12.97 -13.41 12.53
CA ARG A 53 -12.41 -14.26 11.46
C ARG A 53 -13.48 -14.98 10.65
N ASP A 54 -14.47 -15.53 11.35
CA ASP A 54 -15.50 -16.38 10.75
C ASP A 54 -16.82 -15.65 10.51
N LEU A 55 -16.82 -14.32 10.65
CA LEU A 55 -18.02 -13.54 10.39
C LEU A 55 -18.33 -13.50 8.89
N VAL A 56 -19.60 -13.72 8.60
CA VAL A 56 -20.17 -13.64 7.25
C VAL A 56 -21.22 -12.54 7.25
N ASN A 57 -21.23 -11.72 6.20
CA ASN A 57 -22.19 -10.63 6.09
C ASN A 57 -23.64 -11.18 5.95
N PRO A 58 -24.50 -10.97 6.94
CA PRO A 58 -25.87 -11.46 6.88
C PRO A 58 -26.75 -10.66 5.90
N LEU A 59 -26.24 -9.53 5.38
CA LEU A 59 -26.93 -8.63 4.46
C LEU A 59 -26.32 -8.66 3.04
N ALA A 60 -25.51 -9.68 2.75
CA ALA A 60 -24.85 -9.79 1.45
C ALA A 60 -25.88 -9.85 0.29
N GLY A 61 -25.77 -8.93 -0.66
CA GLY A 61 -26.66 -8.86 -1.81
C GLY A 61 -28.04 -8.25 -1.52
N ASP A 62 -28.32 -7.83 -0.32
CA ASP A 62 -29.56 -7.10 0.02
C ASP A 62 -29.53 -5.68 -0.57
N PRO A 63 -30.43 -5.33 -1.50
CA PRO A 63 -30.44 -4.02 -2.13
C PRO A 63 -30.75 -2.87 -1.17
N GLU A 64 -31.53 -3.10 -0.12
CA GLU A 64 -31.83 -2.08 0.89
C GLU A 64 -30.58 -1.81 1.75
N ALA A 65 -29.87 -2.87 2.13
CA ALA A 65 -28.61 -2.74 2.87
C ALA A 65 -27.53 -2.06 2.04
N ILE A 66 -27.42 -2.37 0.75
CA ILE A 66 -26.49 -1.71 -0.18
C ILE A 66 -26.81 -0.21 -0.30
N ALA A 67 -28.10 0.14 -0.40
CA ALA A 67 -28.52 1.55 -0.48
C ALA A 67 -28.22 2.31 0.80
N ALA A 68 -28.49 1.71 1.97
CA ALA A 68 -28.16 2.30 3.27
C ALA A 68 -26.64 2.45 3.46
N GLY A 69 -25.87 1.43 3.12
CA GLY A 69 -24.42 1.44 3.16
C GLY A 69 -23.81 2.52 2.25
N SER A 70 -24.39 2.72 1.06
CA SER A 70 -23.98 3.79 0.13
C SER A 70 -24.15 5.19 0.75
N GLN A 71 -25.26 5.43 1.45
CA GLN A 71 -25.50 6.71 2.12
C GLN A 71 -24.52 6.94 3.29
N ALA A 72 -24.30 5.90 4.10
CA ALA A 72 -23.35 5.93 5.20
C ALA A 72 -21.91 6.15 4.65
N TYR A 73 -21.54 5.44 3.60
CA TYR A 73 -20.23 5.60 2.95
C TYR A 73 -20.01 7.03 2.45
N ALA A 74 -20.97 7.60 1.74
CA ALA A 74 -20.88 8.97 1.23
C ALA A 74 -20.65 9.99 2.34
N SER A 75 -21.23 9.76 3.51
CA SER A 75 -21.16 10.68 4.65
C SER A 75 -19.90 10.51 5.51
N LEU A 76 -19.42 9.28 5.68
CA LEU A 76 -18.42 8.94 6.68
C LEU A 76 -17.06 8.53 6.07
N CYS A 77 -17.06 7.89 4.90
CA CYS A 77 -15.88 7.22 4.35
C CYS A 77 -15.28 7.94 3.13
N SER A 78 -16.14 8.57 2.32
CA SER A 78 -15.77 9.15 1.02
C SER A 78 -14.72 10.26 1.12
N GLN A 79 -14.63 10.95 2.26
CA GLN A 79 -13.62 12.01 2.46
C GLN A 79 -12.19 11.49 2.40
N CYS A 80 -11.95 10.25 2.84
CA CYS A 80 -10.65 9.60 2.77
C CYS A 80 -10.58 8.61 1.61
N HIS A 81 -11.57 7.73 1.45
CA HIS A 81 -11.55 6.68 0.45
C HIS A 81 -11.99 7.13 -0.95
N GLY A 82 -12.43 8.38 -1.12
CA GLY A 82 -12.96 8.88 -2.38
C GLY A 82 -14.42 8.46 -2.62
N PRO A 83 -15.15 9.21 -3.47
CA PRO A 83 -16.56 8.95 -3.74
C PRO A 83 -16.81 7.63 -4.48
N GLN A 84 -15.81 7.12 -5.21
CA GLN A 84 -15.84 5.82 -5.89
C GLN A 84 -15.09 4.72 -5.12
N GLY A 85 -14.39 5.06 -4.04
CA GLY A 85 -13.64 4.09 -3.24
C GLY A 85 -12.19 3.86 -3.69
N ALA A 86 -11.63 4.68 -4.56
CA ALA A 86 -10.29 4.50 -5.11
C ALA A 86 -9.14 4.95 -4.15
N GLY A 87 -9.45 5.33 -2.92
CA GLY A 87 -8.45 5.83 -1.97
C GLY A 87 -8.02 7.29 -2.22
N ASP A 88 -8.69 7.98 -3.13
CA ASP A 88 -8.34 9.30 -3.65
C ASP A 88 -9.13 10.46 -2.99
N GLY A 89 -9.72 10.23 -1.86
CA GLY A 89 -10.47 11.25 -1.13
C GLY A 89 -9.58 12.41 -0.64
N PRO A 90 -10.10 13.65 -0.63
CA PRO A 90 -9.30 14.82 -0.31
C PRO A 90 -8.69 14.81 1.10
N ALA A 91 -9.33 14.16 2.07
CA ALA A 91 -8.79 14.01 3.42
C ALA A 91 -7.79 12.85 3.53
N GLY A 92 -7.72 11.96 2.53
CA GLY A 92 -6.74 10.90 2.42
C GLY A 92 -5.44 11.32 1.74
N ALA A 93 -5.42 12.49 1.10
CA ALA A 93 -4.26 12.97 0.37
C ALA A 93 -3.08 13.28 1.30
N GLY A 94 -1.96 12.59 1.07
CA GLY A 94 -0.72 12.82 1.83
C GLY A 94 -0.68 12.18 3.21
N VAL A 95 -1.66 11.34 3.58
CA VAL A 95 -1.56 10.51 4.79
C VAL A 95 -0.76 9.23 4.49
N ASP A 96 -0.09 8.70 5.50
CA ASP A 96 0.68 7.46 5.42
C ASP A 96 0.25 6.53 6.58
N PRO A 97 -0.17 5.30 6.30
CA PRO A 97 -0.48 4.76 4.97
C PRO A 97 -1.70 5.42 4.32
N MET A 98 -1.71 5.48 2.99
CA MET A 98 -2.85 5.98 2.22
C MET A 98 -4.11 5.12 2.45
N PRO A 99 -5.33 5.72 2.32
CA PRO A 99 -6.56 4.95 2.34
C PRO A 99 -6.54 3.86 1.26
N GLY A 100 -6.97 2.65 1.64
CA GLY A 100 -7.00 1.53 0.70
C GLY A 100 -7.95 1.77 -0.47
N ASP A 101 -7.54 1.30 -1.65
CA ASP A 101 -8.39 1.24 -2.84
C ASP A 101 -9.41 0.10 -2.69
N LEU A 102 -10.67 0.47 -2.55
CA LEU A 102 -11.81 -0.45 -2.39
C LEU A 102 -12.36 -0.91 -3.74
N THR A 103 -11.83 -0.37 -4.86
CA THR A 103 -12.21 -0.77 -6.21
C THR A 103 -11.30 -1.86 -6.78
N ASP A 104 -10.21 -2.20 -6.08
CA ASP A 104 -9.26 -3.21 -6.53
C ASP A 104 -9.92 -4.60 -6.62
N SER A 105 -10.30 -4.98 -7.83
CA SER A 105 -10.98 -6.25 -8.14
C SER A 105 -10.09 -7.48 -7.96
N ALA A 106 -8.77 -7.32 -7.87
CA ALA A 106 -7.87 -8.42 -7.58
C ALA A 106 -7.72 -8.64 -6.06
N ARG A 107 -7.68 -7.56 -5.29
CA ARG A 107 -7.45 -7.61 -3.85
C ARG A 107 -8.73 -7.79 -3.04
N MET A 108 -9.76 -7.01 -3.31
CA MET A 108 -10.98 -6.98 -2.49
C MET A 108 -11.65 -8.34 -2.32
N PRO A 109 -11.71 -9.23 -3.34
CA PRO A 109 -12.24 -10.58 -3.17
C PRO A 109 -11.40 -11.48 -2.24
N THR A 110 -10.13 -11.17 -2.00
CA THR A 110 -9.28 -11.95 -1.09
C THR A 110 -9.53 -11.63 0.38
N LEU A 111 -10.15 -10.49 0.66
CA LEU A 111 -10.48 -10.06 2.02
C LEU A 111 -11.84 -10.65 2.42
N SER A 112 -11.93 -11.26 3.61
CA SER A 112 -13.20 -11.78 4.12
C SER A 112 -14.15 -10.64 4.56
N ASP A 113 -15.45 -10.92 4.65
CA ASP A 113 -16.41 -9.97 5.20
C ASP A 113 -16.09 -9.62 6.65
N GLY A 114 -15.65 -10.61 7.42
CA GLY A 114 -15.22 -10.40 8.79
C GLY A 114 -13.99 -9.50 8.89
N TYR A 115 -13.06 -9.56 7.92
CA TYR A 115 -11.95 -8.61 7.83
C TYR A 115 -12.46 -7.19 7.61
N LEU A 116 -13.35 -6.97 6.65
CA LEU A 116 -13.91 -5.65 6.37
C LEU A 116 -14.71 -5.11 7.57
N PHE A 117 -15.52 -5.95 8.19
CA PHE A 117 -16.25 -5.61 9.40
C PHE A 117 -15.29 -5.17 10.52
N TRP A 118 -14.24 -5.96 10.76
CA TRP A 118 -13.21 -5.63 11.75
C TRP A 118 -12.56 -4.29 11.49
N ARG A 119 -12.12 -4.06 10.25
CA ARG A 119 -11.44 -2.82 9.87
C ARG A 119 -12.33 -1.58 10.06
N ILE A 120 -13.61 -1.68 9.74
CA ILE A 120 -14.57 -0.60 9.99
C ILE A 120 -14.80 -0.44 11.50
N SER A 121 -15.01 -1.52 12.23
CA SER A 121 -15.29 -1.48 13.66
C SER A 121 -14.15 -0.88 14.48
N GLU A 122 -12.92 -1.37 14.29
CA GLU A 122 -11.77 -1.04 15.13
C GLU A 122 -10.89 0.08 14.55
N GLY A 123 -11.08 0.42 13.27
CA GLY A 123 -10.25 1.41 12.59
C GLY A 123 -8.85 0.90 12.28
N GLY A 124 -7.85 1.79 12.31
CA GLY A 124 -6.50 1.46 11.89
C GLY A 124 -5.36 2.05 12.69
N SER A 125 -5.62 2.64 13.85
CA SER A 125 -4.60 3.31 14.67
C SER A 125 -3.70 2.36 15.48
N PHE A 126 -3.64 1.08 15.12
CA PHE A 126 -2.87 0.04 15.80
C PHE A 126 -2.04 -0.78 14.81
N ASP A 127 -1.00 -1.48 15.32
CA ASP A 127 -0.15 -2.34 14.51
C ASP A 127 -0.93 -3.49 13.85
N PRO A 128 -0.61 -3.86 12.62
CA PRO A 128 0.43 -3.32 11.74
C PRO A 128 -0.04 -2.16 10.86
N PHE A 129 -1.26 -1.65 11.04
CA PHE A 129 -1.85 -0.67 10.12
C PHE A 129 -1.33 0.75 10.34
N ASN A 130 -1.26 1.18 11.60
CA ASN A 130 -0.80 2.52 12.00
C ASN A 130 -1.39 3.65 11.15
N SER A 131 -2.67 3.50 10.74
CA SER A 131 -3.37 4.42 9.84
C SER A 131 -4.29 5.38 10.60
N LEU A 132 -4.71 6.44 9.91
CA LEU A 132 -5.63 7.43 10.48
C LEU A 132 -7.11 7.00 10.39
N MET A 133 -7.41 5.78 9.94
CA MET A 133 -8.79 5.29 9.87
C MET A 133 -9.43 5.22 11.26
N PRO A 134 -10.53 5.94 11.52
CA PRO A 134 -11.19 5.93 12.80
C PRO A 134 -11.85 4.57 13.13
N SER A 135 -12.03 4.29 14.41
CA SER A 135 -12.89 3.20 14.88
C SER A 135 -14.35 3.63 14.81
N TRP A 136 -15.13 2.95 13.97
CA TRP A 136 -16.55 3.26 13.79
C TRP A 136 -17.46 2.42 14.68
N GLY A 137 -16.97 1.32 15.26
CA GLY A 137 -17.78 0.42 16.10
C GLY A 137 -18.31 1.03 17.38
N THR A 138 -17.83 2.23 17.77
CA THR A 138 -18.37 2.98 18.90
C THR A 138 -19.52 3.92 18.51
N LEU A 139 -19.69 4.18 17.21
CA LEU A 139 -20.65 5.14 16.66
C LEU A 139 -21.74 4.47 15.83
N LEU A 140 -21.38 3.38 15.16
CA LEU A 140 -22.27 2.61 14.29
C LEU A 140 -22.66 1.30 14.97
N SER A 141 -23.90 0.88 14.75
CA SER A 141 -24.37 -0.46 15.11
C SER A 141 -23.73 -1.53 14.19
N GLU A 142 -23.74 -2.79 14.63
CA GLU A 142 -23.29 -3.91 13.80
C GLU A 142 -24.01 -3.97 12.45
N ARG A 143 -25.34 -3.67 12.44
CA ARG A 143 -26.13 -3.63 11.22
C ARG A 143 -25.61 -2.57 10.25
N GLU A 144 -25.35 -1.36 10.71
CA GLU A 144 -24.84 -0.27 9.87
C GLU A 144 -23.44 -0.59 9.30
N ILE A 145 -22.60 -1.28 10.08
CA ILE A 145 -21.32 -1.77 9.60
C ILE A 145 -21.50 -2.83 8.50
N TRP A 146 -22.47 -3.76 8.65
CA TRP A 146 -22.77 -4.75 7.61
C TRP A 146 -23.36 -4.12 6.34
N GLU A 147 -24.15 -3.08 6.48
CA GLU A 147 -24.65 -2.26 5.37
C GLU A 147 -23.48 -1.62 4.60
N LEU A 148 -22.49 -1.06 5.31
CA LEU A 148 -21.26 -0.55 4.72
C LEU A 148 -20.48 -1.65 3.99
N VAL A 149 -20.29 -2.83 4.59
CA VAL A 149 -19.63 -3.96 3.96
C VAL A 149 -20.37 -4.39 2.69
N SER A 150 -21.71 -4.45 2.72
CA SER A 150 -22.53 -4.77 1.55
C SER A 150 -22.31 -3.80 0.39
N TYR A 151 -22.24 -2.50 0.67
CA TYR A 151 -21.97 -1.49 -0.33
C TYR A 151 -20.52 -1.57 -0.86
N ILE A 152 -19.53 -1.68 0.04
CA ILE A 152 -18.11 -1.77 -0.34
C ILE A 152 -17.86 -2.93 -1.30
N ARG A 153 -18.53 -4.06 -1.12
CA ARG A 153 -18.45 -5.21 -2.04
C ARG A 153 -18.90 -4.87 -3.46
N THR A 154 -19.76 -3.90 -3.64
CA THR A 154 -20.19 -3.46 -4.97
C THR A 154 -19.16 -2.62 -5.71
N LEU A 155 -18.20 -2.02 -5.00
CA LEU A 155 -17.20 -1.14 -5.61
C LEU A 155 -16.14 -1.88 -6.43
N SER A 156 -15.87 -3.15 -6.11
CA SER A 156 -14.87 -3.99 -6.79
C SER A 156 -15.46 -5.06 -7.70
N SER A 157 -16.78 -4.99 -7.99
CA SER A 157 -17.53 -5.99 -8.79
C SER A 157 -17.46 -5.71 -10.27
#